data_195bbf235e5a0bd706169a1f747d0fea
#
_entry.id   195bbf235e5a0bd706169a1f747d0fea
#
_cell.length_a   1.000
_cell.length_b   1.000
_cell.length_c   1.000
_cell.angle_alpha   90.00
_cell.angle_beta   90.00
_cell.angle_gamma   90.00
#
_symmetry.space_group_name_H-M   'P 1'
#
loop_
_entity.id
_entity.type
_entity.pdbx_description
1 polymer ?
#
loop_
_entity_poly.entity_id
_entity_poly.type
_entity_poly.pdbx_seq_one_letter_code
_entity_poly.pdbx_strand_id
1 'polypeptide(L)'
;MCCAYIDGPTGPTGPAGDPFSASSAFAANTSGTILLVTQAGVAVPLPNSQLLSPDITVNAENTVFTVHTAGRYRLSYQINTTTVLAAGTRLLVNGVENTPSTVAPLISRSHFGNEVMLDLPAGAALSLQMFGVISTAVLVPGALGAALSVSRLS
;
A
#
# COMPACT_ATOMS: atom_id res chain seq x y z
N MET A 1 64.92 -12.27 -28.40
CA MET A 1 64.62 -11.16 -27.50
C MET A 1 63.13 -11.20 -27.18
N CYS A 2 62.82 -11.45 -25.93
CA CYS A 2 61.42 -11.42 -25.47
C CYS A 2 60.94 -9.99 -25.30
N CYS A 3 59.86 -9.64 -25.95
CA CYS A 3 59.11 -8.45 -25.61
C CYS A 3 58.39 -8.66 -24.27
N ALA A 4 58.74 -7.90 -23.25
CA ALA A 4 57.97 -7.89 -22.01
C ALA A 4 56.60 -7.32 -22.31
N TYR A 5 55.56 -8.08 -22.10
CA TYR A 5 54.21 -7.56 -22.17
C TYR A 5 53.95 -6.73 -20.93
N ILE A 6 53.74 -5.45 -21.09
CA ILE A 6 53.38 -4.59 -20.00
C ILE A 6 51.90 -4.35 -20.09
N ASP A 7 51.15 -4.92 -19.15
CA ASP A 7 49.75 -4.59 -18.98
C ASP A 7 49.60 -3.11 -18.62
N GLY A 8 48.81 -2.41 -19.37
CA GLY A 8 48.44 -1.04 -19.04
C GLY A 8 47.64 -1.01 -17.73
N PRO A 9 47.56 0.16 -17.06
CA PRO A 9 46.76 0.31 -15.87
C PRO A 9 45.29 -0.03 -16.15
N THR A 10 44.67 -0.74 -15.24
CA THR A 10 43.26 -1.00 -15.31
C THR A 10 42.49 0.31 -15.33
N GLY A 11 41.53 0.46 -16.23
CA GLY A 11 40.68 1.64 -16.29
C GLY A 11 39.92 1.86 -14.97
N PRO A 12 39.47 3.10 -14.71
CA PRO A 12 38.70 3.40 -13.52
C PRO A 12 37.44 2.56 -13.49
N THR A 13 37.07 2.09 -12.30
CA THR A 13 35.78 1.43 -12.08
C THR A 13 34.68 2.39 -12.47
N GLY A 14 33.70 1.96 -13.24
CA GLY A 14 32.52 2.75 -13.54
C GLY A 14 31.80 3.21 -12.27
N PRO A 15 31.01 4.28 -12.36
CA PRO A 15 30.25 4.76 -11.21
C PRO A 15 29.41 3.61 -10.64
N ALA A 16 29.38 3.52 -9.30
CA ALA A 16 28.45 2.61 -8.63
C ALA A 16 27.03 2.95 -9.11
N GLY A 17 26.26 1.94 -9.46
CA GLY A 17 24.84 2.13 -9.73
C GLY A 17 24.20 2.78 -8.51
N ASP A 18 23.18 3.63 -8.75
CA ASP A 18 22.42 4.20 -7.64
C ASP A 18 21.94 3.08 -6.73
N PRO A 19 22.16 3.20 -5.41
CA PRO A 19 21.63 2.19 -4.50
C PRO A 19 20.13 2.12 -4.70
N PHE A 20 19.60 0.97 -5.10
CA PHE A 20 18.17 0.76 -5.23
C PHE A 20 17.55 0.91 -3.84
N SER A 21 17.05 2.11 -3.57
CA SER A 21 16.26 2.38 -2.38
C SER A 21 14.83 1.93 -2.69
N ALA A 22 14.52 0.71 -2.34
CA ALA A 22 13.17 0.19 -2.50
C ALA A 22 12.24 0.86 -1.47
N SER A 23 11.48 1.86 -1.92
CA SER A 23 10.37 2.39 -1.12
C SER A 23 9.34 1.30 -0.93
N SER A 24 9.07 0.94 0.31
CA SER A 24 8.09 -0.08 0.63
C SER A 24 7.39 0.23 1.95
N ALA A 25 6.15 -0.22 2.06
CA ALA A 25 5.39 -0.12 3.28
C ALA A 25 4.49 -1.34 3.44
N PHE A 26 4.34 -1.75 4.68
CA PHE A 26 3.31 -2.68 5.11
C PHE A 26 2.67 -2.14 6.37
N ALA A 27 1.35 -2.19 6.43
CA ALA A 27 0.60 -1.82 7.62
C ALA A 27 -0.65 -2.69 7.72
N ALA A 28 -1.04 -3.02 8.94
CA ALA A 28 -2.15 -3.93 9.19
C ALA A 28 -3.07 -3.41 10.30
N ASN A 29 -4.23 -4.03 10.40
CA ASN A 29 -5.12 -3.89 11.53
C ASN A 29 -5.42 -5.29 12.08
N THR A 30 -4.98 -5.55 13.29
CA THR A 30 -5.18 -6.81 14.02
C THR A 30 -6.01 -6.60 15.30
N SER A 31 -6.51 -5.39 15.51
CA SER A 31 -7.13 -4.95 16.77
C SER A 31 -8.63 -5.18 16.83
N GLY A 32 -9.26 -5.63 15.75
CA GLY A 32 -10.72 -5.82 15.72
C GLY A 32 -11.51 -4.50 15.65
N THR A 33 -11.00 -3.51 14.93
CA THR A 33 -11.63 -2.20 14.78
C THR A 33 -13.05 -2.31 14.22
N ILE A 34 -13.97 -1.56 14.81
CA ILE A 34 -15.35 -1.45 14.35
C ILE A 34 -15.46 -0.22 13.45
N LEU A 35 -15.96 -0.41 12.23
CA LEU A 35 -16.13 0.65 11.24
C LEU A 35 -17.61 0.85 10.94
N LEU A 36 -18.06 2.11 10.99
CA LEU A 36 -19.37 2.48 10.46
C LEU A 36 -19.22 2.78 8.97
N VAL A 37 -19.64 1.83 8.14
CA VAL A 37 -19.61 1.96 6.69
C VAL A 37 -20.75 2.87 6.25
N THR A 38 -20.42 3.85 5.42
CA THR A 38 -21.39 4.77 4.82
C THR A 38 -21.25 4.75 3.30
N GLN A 39 -22.20 5.37 2.61
CA GLN A 39 -22.13 5.48 1.16
C GLN A 39 -20.93 6.34 0.70
N ALA A 40 -20.60 7.37 1.46
CA ALA A 40 -19.42 8.19 1.20
C ALA A 40 -18.10 7.47 1.49
N GLY A 41 -18.14 6.45 2.34
CA GLY A 41 -16.99 5.65 2.73
C GLY A 41 -16.38 6.03 4.06
N VAL A 42 -15.69 5.07 4.65
CA VAL A 42 -14.93 5.22 5.89
C VAL A 42 -13.50 4.72 5.68
N ALA A 43 -12.53 5.51 6.13
CA ALA A 43 -11.13 5.11 6.07
C ALA A 43 -10.84 3.97 7.04
N VAL A 44 -10.07 2.99 6.58
CA VAL A 44 -9.66 1.84 7.39
C VAL A 44 -8.33 2.18 8.07
N PRO A 45 -8.28 2.25 9.41
CA PRO A 45 -7.03 2.49 10.11
C PRO A 45 -6.15 1.23 10.11
N LEU A 46 -4.85 1.42 9.96
CA LEU A 46 -3.85 0.34 9.90
C LEU A 46 -2.73 0.61 10.93
N PRO A 47 -3.03 0.54 12.22
CA PRO A 47 -2.09 0.96 13.27
C PRO A 47 -1.07 -0.12 13.64
N ASN A 48 -1.25 -1.36 13.20
CA ASN A 48 -0.47 -2.50 13.66
C ASN A 48 0.56 -2.94 12.62
N SER A 49 1.63 -3.58 13.10
CA SER A 49 2.67 -4.20 12.26
C SER A 49 3.20 -3.28 11.16
N GLN A 50 3.30 -1.99 11.44
CA GLN A 50 3.78 -1.02 10.47
C GLN A 50 5.27 -1.22 10.19
N LEU A 51 5.60 -1.40 8.92
CA LEU A 51 6.95 -1.44 8.42
C LEU A 51 7.04 -0.48 7.24
N LEU A 52 7.62 0.69 7.47
CA LEU A 52 7.66 1.78 6.52
C LEU A 52 9.11 2.12 6.17
N SER A 53 9.41 2.24 4.87
CA SER A 53 10.69 2.83 4.44
C SER A 53 10.71 4.33 4.80
N PRO A 54 11.90 4.95 4.93
CA PRO A 54 12.01 6.34 5.38
C PRO A 54 11.26 7.37 4.52
N ASP A 55 10.99 7.05 3.28
CA ASP A 55 10.28 7.91 2.32
C ASP A 55 8.76 7.67 2.26
N ILE A 56 8.23 6.85 3.16
CA ILE A 56 6.78 6.66 3.32
C ILE A 56 6.40 7.00 4.76
N THR A 57 5.45 7.89 4.92
CA THR A 57 4.96 8.35 6.22
C THR A 57 3.48 8.05 6.38
N VAL A 58 3.02 7.99 7.63
CA VAL A 58 1.62 7.76 7.96
C VAL A 58 1.11 8.88 8.88
N ASN A 59 -0.16 9.26 8.75
CA ASN A 59 -0.79 10.25 9.61
C ASN A 59 -1.07 9.70 11.02
N ALA A 60 -1.47 10.57 11.94
CA ALA A 60 -1.74 10.21 13.35
C ALA A 60 -2.88 9.19 13.51
N GLU A 61 -3.87 9.21 12.61
CA GLU A 61 -5.02 8.30 12.60
C GLU A 61 -4.70 6.94 11.96
N ASN A 62 -3.50 6.76 11.41
CA ASN A 62 -3.05 5.54 10.70
C ASN A 62 -3.92 5.18 9.49
N THR A 63 -4.47 6.18 8.82
CA THR A 63 -5.39 6.01 7.69
C THR A 63 -4.85 6.51 6.36
N VAL A 64 -3.84 7.38 6.37
CA VAL A 64 -3.25 7.98 5.16
C VAL A 64 -1.75 7.74 5.14
N PHE A 65 -1.29 7.08 4.08
CA PHE A 65 0.12 6.79 3.84
C PHE A 65 0.59 7.67 2.69
N THR A 66 1.62 8.47 2.92
CA THR A 66 2.18 9.39 1.92
C THR A 66 3.50 8.85 1.40
N VAL A 67 3.59 8.67 0.09
CA VAL A 67 4.84 8.31 -0.59
C VAL A 67 5.55 9.60 -1.01
N HIS A 68 6.80 9.78 -0.59
CA HIS A 68 7.56 11.01 -0.86
C HIS A 68 8.47 10.90 -2.09
N THR A 69 8.59 9.71 -2.67
CA THR A 69 9.39 9.46 -3.87
C THR A 69 8.47 9.10 -5.02
N ALA A 70 8.57 9.81 -6.13
CA ALA A 70 7.82 9.49 -7.35
C ALA A 70 8.29 8.16 -7.95
N GLY A 71 7.39 7.44 -8.60
CA GLY A 71 7.73 6.20 -9.28
C GLY A 71 6.52 5.32 -9.56
N ARG A 72 6.80 4.13 -10.06
CA ARG A 72 5.77 3.10 -10.26
C ARG A 72 5.68 2.24 -9.02
N TYR A 73 4.47 2.09 -8.50
CA TYR A 73 4.17 1.36 -7.28
C TYR A 73 3.19 0.22 -7.53
N ARG A 74 3.46 -0.90 -6.86
CA ARG A 74 2.48 -1.96 -6.67
C ARG A 74 1.80 -1.74 -5.33
N LEU A 75 0.48 -1.70 -5.34
CA LEU A 75 -0.37 -1.55 -4.15
C LEU A 75 -1.26 -2.77 -4.05
N SER A 76 -1.29 -3.42 -2.89
CA SER A 76 -2.24 -4.48 -2.61
C SER A 76 -2.86 -4.29 -1.24
N TYR A 77 -4.12 -4.67 -1.10
CA TYR A 77 -4.80 -4.59 0.18
C TYR A 77 -5.69 -5.79 0.40
N GLN A 78 -5.97 -6.05 1.67
CA GLN A 78 -6.92 -7.05 2.13
C GLN A 78 -7.74 -6.47 3.28
N ILE A 79 -9.02 -6.82 3.32
CA ILE A 79 -9.91 -6.56 4.46
C ILE A 79 -10.68 -7.83 4.74
N ASN A 80 -10.67 -8.25 6.01
CA ASN A 80 -11.40 -9.41 6.50
C ASN A 80 -12.32 -8.98 7.63
N THR A 81 -13.61 -9.27 7.51
CA THR A 81 -14.62 -8.94 8.49
C THR A 81 -15.16 -10.19 9.17
N THR A 82 -15.66 -10.04 10.38
CA THR A 82 -16.23 -11.16 11.15
C THR A 82 -17.56 -11.65 10.62
N THR A 83 -18.26 -10.83 9.84
CA THR A 83 -19.52 -11.14 9.20
C THR A 83 -19.50 -10.75 7.73
N VAL A 84 -20.37 -11.34 6.92
CA VAL A 84 -20.53 -10.95 5.51
C VAL A 84 -21.26 -9.62 5.41
N LEU A 85 -20.80 -8.78 4.49
CA LEU A 85 -21.32 -7.43 4.27
C LEU A 85 -21.48 -7.17 2.77
N ALA A 86 -22.57 -6.51 2.39
CA ALA A 86 -22.76 -5.97 1.04
C ALA A 86 -22.06 -4.59 0.94
N ALA A 87 -20.78 -4.55 1.25
CA ALA A 87 -19.96 -3.36 1.18
C ALA A 87 -18.97 -3.46 0.02
N GLY A 88 -18.43 -2.33 -0.38
CA GLY A 88 -17.30 -2.23 -1.30
C GLY A 88 -16.05 -1.77 -0.59
N THR A 89 -14.93 -1.96 -1.24
CA THR A 89 -13.62 -1.47 -0.79
C THR A 89 -12.89 -0.82 -1.96
N ARG A 90 -12.02 0.13 -1.67
CA ARG A 90 -11.23 0.83 -2.68
C ARG A 90 -10.01 1.49 -2.07
N LEU A 91 -9.03 1.76 -2.92
CA LEU A 91 -7.92 2.65 -2.60
C LEU A 91 -8.24 4.06 -3.13
N LEU A 92 -7.92 5.07 -2.33
CA LEU A 92 -7.94 6.46 -2.73
C LEU A 92 -6.51 6.95 -2.92
N VAL A 93 -6.29 7.69 -3.99
CA VAL A 93 -5.04 8.40 -4.26
C VAL A 93 -5.35 9.89 -4.24
N ASN A 94 -4.78 10.62 -3.30
CA ASN A 94 -5.08 12.05 -3.08
C ASN A 94 -6.59 12.32 -2.91
N GLY A 95 -7.29 11.42 -2.21
CA GLY A 95 -8.73 11.51 -1.99
C GLY A 95 -9.61 11.09 -3.17
N VAL A 96 -9.01 10.69 -4.29
CA VAL A 96 -9.74 10.25 -5.49
C VAL A 96 -9.71 8.73 -5.60
N GLU A 97 -10.88 8.14 -5.86
CA GLU A 97 -11.00 6.70 -6.06
C GLU A 97 -10.13 6.20 -7.20
N ASN A 98 -9.37 5.16 -6.93
CA ASN A 98 -8.74 4.37 -7.96
C ASN A 98 -9.67 3.23 -8.37
N THR A 99 -10.37 3.40 -9.48
CA THR A 99 -11.39 2.44 -9.95
C THR A 99 -10.86 1.01 -10.08
N PRO A 100 -9.67 0.75 -10.63
CA PRO A 100 -9.15 -0.62 -10.71
C PRO A 100 -8.94 -1.31 -9.36
N SER A 101 -8.80 -0.56 -8.28
CA SER A 101 -8.67 -1.10 -6.92
C SER A 101 -10.01 -1.45 -6.28
N THR A 102 -11.12 -1.04 -6.89
CA THR A 102 -12.44 -1.12 -6.28
C THR A 102 -13.00 -2.53 -6.34
N VAL A 103 -13.48 -3.02 -5.20
CA VAL A 103 -14.37 -4.16 -5.08
C VAL A 103 -15.78 -3.60 -4.90
N ALA A 104 -16.63 -3.79 -5.91
CA ALA A 104 -17.97 -3.20 -5.90
C ALA A 104 -18.87 -3.88 -4.85
N PRO A 105 -19.80 -3.12 -4.21
CA PRO A 105 -20.70 -3.65 -3.18
C PRO A 105 -21.89 -4.40 -3.78
N LEU A 106 -21.64 -5.36 -4.66
CA LEU A 106 -22.69 -6.07 -5.40
C LEU A 106 -23.18 -7.33 -4.70
N ILE A 107 -22.32 -7.99 -3.94
CA ILE A 107 -22.64 -9.22 -3.21
C ILE A 107 -22.09 -9.15 -1.79
N SER A 108 -22.75 -9.82 -0.86
CA SER A 108 -22.24 -9.93 0.50
C SER A 108 -21.01 -10.81 0.56
N ARG A 109 -19.98 -10.34 1.22
CA ARG A 109 -18.71 -11.05 1.43
C ARG A 109 -18.06 -10.62 2.73
N SER A 110 -17.13 -11.42 3.21
CA SER A 110 -16.32 -11.10 4.41
C SER A 110 -14.83 -10.92 4.10
N HIS A 111 -14.46 -11.16 2.86
CA HIS A 111 -13.10 -10.96 2.37
C HIS A 111 -13.11 -10.01 1.17
N PHE A 112 -12.26 -8.98 1.25
CA PHE A 112 -12.09 -7.98 0.21
C PHE A 112 -10.61 -7.83 -0.07
N GLY A 113 -10.25 -7.69 -1.32
CA GLY A 113 -8.86 -7.44 -1.66
C GLY A 113 -8.69 -7.18 -3.14
N ASN A 114 -7.66 -6.42 -3.46
CA ASN A 114 -7.28 -6.14 -4.83
C ASN A 114 -5.80 -5.73 -4.90
N GLU A 115 -5.24 -5.80 -6.09
CA GLU A 115 -3.88 -5.34 -6.38
C GLU A 115 -3.90 -4.47 -7.62
N VAL A 116 -3.16 -3.36 -7.56
CA VAL A 116 -3.01 -2.43 -8.69
C VAL A 116 -1.58 -1.97 -8.81
N MET A 117 -1.21 -1.55 -10.03
CA MET A 117 0.04 -0.82 -10.29
C MET A 117 -0.29 0.59 -10.75
N LEU A 118 0.38 1.56 -10.16
CA LEU A 118 0.14 2.98 -10.41
C LEU A 118 1.46 3.74 -10.50
N ASP A 119 1.52 4.70 -11.40
CA ASP A 119 2.55 5.74 -11.36
C ASP A 119 2.10 6.83 -10.39
N LEU A 120 2.87 7.03 -9.32
CA LEU A 120 2.55 7.98 -8.26
C LEU A 120 3.56 9.13 -8.26
N PRO A 121 3.08 10.39 -8.17
CA PRO A 121 3.96 11.53 -7.95
C PRO A 121 4.47 11.55 -6.50
N ALA A 122 5.57 12.26 -6.28
CA ALA A 122 6.02 12.55 -4.92
C ALA A 122 4.93 13.29 -4.14
N GLY A 123 4.68 12.87 -2.90
CA GLY A 123 3.64 13.43 -2.04
C GLY A 123 2.25 12.81 -2.23
N ALA A 124 2.12 11.75 -3.03
CA ALA A 124 0.85 11.05 -3.20
C ALA A 124 0.37 10.45 -1.87
N ALA A 125 -0.87 10.73 -1.50
CA ALA A 125 -1.52 10.23 -0.30
C ALA A 125 -2.41 9.04 -0.63
N LEU A 126 -2.16 7.92 0.02
CA LEU A 126 -2.86 6.65 -0.18
C LEU A 126 -3.73 6.34 1.03
N SER A 127 -4.97 5.96 0.80
CA SER A 127 -5.86 5.49 1.87
C SER A 127 -6.71 4.31 1.41
N LEU A 128 -7.02 3.42 2.35
CA LEU A 128 -7.90 2.29 2.14
C LEU A 128 -9.28 2.64 2.71
N GLN A 129 -10.33 2.38 1.94
CA GLN A 129 -11.68 2.79 2.29
C GLN A 129 -12.68 1.64 2.12
N MET A 130 -13.61 1.51 3.06
CA MET A 130 -14.84 0.74 2.88
C MET A 130 -16.00 1.69 2.62
N PHE A 131 -16.91 1.31 1.72
CA PHE A 131 -18.05 2.15 1.34
C PHE A 131 -19.25 1.29 0.94
N GLY A 132 -20.39 1.91 0.78
CA GLY A 132 -21.60 1.26 0.29
C GLY A 132 -22.80 1.46 1.20
N VAL A 133 -23.62 0.42 1.38
CA VAL A 133 -24.79 0.47 2.25
C VAL A 133 -24.36 0.72 3.69
N ILE A 134 -25.10 1.57 4.40
CA ILE A 134 -24.85 1.86 5.82
C ILE A 134 -24.90 0.54 6.60
N SER A 135 -23.79 0.20 7.21
CA SER A 135 -23.60 -1.04 7.94
C SER A 135 -22.46 -0.92 8.93
N THR A 136 -22.36 -1.84 9.87
CA THR A 136 -21.24 -1.94 10.80
C THR A 136 -20.33 -3.08 10.35
N ALA A 137 -19.07 -2.74 10.03
CA ALA A 137 -18.03 -3.71 9.73
C ALA A 137 -17.14 -3.91 10.96
N VAL A 138 -16.97 -5.15 11.38
CA VAL A 138 -16.03 -5.50 12.45
C VAL A 138 -14.87 -6.25 11.81
N LEU A 139 -13.69 -5.65 11.85
CA LEU A 139 -12.47 -6.28 11.36
C LEU A 139 -12.10 -7.47 12.26
N VAL A 140 -11.59 -8.54 11.67
CA VAL A 140 -11.19 -9.73 12.43
C VAL A 140 -10.12 -9.37 13.46
N PRO A 141 -10.35 -9.62 14.76
CA PRO A 141 -9.37 -9.37 15.81
C PRO A 141 -8.39 -10.53 15.96
N GLY A 142 -7.19 -10.25 16.42
CA GLY A 142 -6.17 -11.27 16.70
C GLY A 142 -5.63 -12.00 15.45
N ALA A 143 -5.94 -11.48 14.27
CA ALA A 143 -5.52 -11.96 12.98
C ALA A 143 -5.53 -10.78 12.00
N LEU A 144 -5.33 -11.03 10.72
CA LEU A 144 -5.33 -9.99 9.71
C LEU A 144 -6.76 -9.49 9.44
N GLY A 145 -7.18 -8.42 10.09
CA GLY A 145 -8.45 -7.74 9.83
C GLY A 145 -8.38 -6.82 8.63
N ALA A 146 -7.25 -6.17 8.42
CA ALA A 146 -6.97 -5.38 7.21
C ALA A 146 -5.46 -5.25 7.03
N ALA A 147 -5.03 -5.05 5.80
CA ALA A 147 -3.63 -4.75 5.49
C ALA A 147 -3.51 -3.95 4.19
N LEU A 148 -2.48 -3.14 4.12
CA LEU A 148 -2.04 -2.45 2.90
C LEU A 148 -0.54 -2.75 2.70
N SER A 149 -0.19 -3.14 1.49
CA SER A 149 1.20 -3.33 1.07
C SER A 149 1.51 -2.39 -0.09
N VAL A 150 2.61 -1.69 0.02
CA VAL A 150 3.10 -0.72 -0.98
C VAL A 150 4.51 -1.09 -1.35
N SER A 151 4.80 -1.21 -2.64
CA SER A 151 6.15 -1.51 -3.12
C SER A 151 6.45 -0.68 -4.37
N ARG A 152 7.54 0.06 -4.34
CA ARG A 152 8.03 0.80 -5.50
C ARG A 152 8.77 -0.15 -6.43
N LEU A 153 8.43 -0.11 -7.71
CA LEU A 153 9.01 -0.97 -8.75
C LEU A 153 10.07 -0.25 -9.58
N SER A 154 9.98 1.05 -9.69
CA SER A 154 10.96 1.85 -10.45
C SER A 154 10.92 3.32 -10.05
#